data_3fd1e3bd68a9a2b2adb4ad9f6ba0c6c5
#
_entry.id   3fd1e3bd68a9a2b2adb4ad9f6ba0c6c5
#
_cell.length_a   1.000
_cell.length_b   1.000
_cell.length_c   1.000
_cell.angle_alpha   90.00
_cell.angle_beta   90.00
_cell.angle_gamma   90.00
#
_symmetry.space_group_name_H-M   'P 1'
#
loop_
_entity.id
_entity.type
_entity.pdbx_description
1 polymer ?
#
loop_
_entity_poly.entity_id
_entity_poly.type
_entity_poly.pdbx_seq_one_letter_code
_entity_poly.pdbx_strand_id
1 'polypeptide(L)'
;MSKDHDKLMAEIQRLIAGQDFNSEEELQTYLKGILGQKIPSSPNTLLSVQEQAQDLVFAAYELPLNKAKLKIEKALQLDRNCIVAYEFLGTQEDAAEIAIVFYEKGIQIGKQRFGGTYLKENKGFFWGLHETRPYMRCLQHYADCLYAMGEVKECVQILEEMIELNPNDNQGVRDLLLLYLIELDERKKFKKYAEMYKEMV
;
A
#
# COMPACT_ATOMS: atom_id res chain seq x y z
N MET A 1 -2.65 9.07 2.69
CA MET A 1 -3.82 9.06 1.79
C MET A 1 -4.92 8.25 2.45
N SER A 2 -6.19 8.69 2.41
CA SER A 2 -7.24 8.06 3.20
C SER A 2 -7.67 6.73 2.59
N LYS A 3 -8.12 5.79 3.43
CA LYS A 3 -8.66 4.48 3.04
C LYS A 3 -9.90 4.61 2.13
N ASP A 4 -10.65 5.72 2.29
CA ASP A 4 -11.77 6.07 1.41
C ASP A 4 -11.32 6.29 -0.03
N HIS A 5 -10.14 6.87 -0.22
CA HIS A 5 -9.56 7.05 -1.55
C HIS A 5 -9.21 5.70 -2.19
N ASP A 6 -8.66 4.76 -1.42
CA ASP A 6 -8.32 3.42 -1.96
C ASP A 6 -9.59 2.64 -2.34
N LYS A 7 -10.66 2.73 -1.53
CA LYS A 7 -11.98 2.16 -1.84
C LYS A 7 -12.55 2.78 -3.12
N LEU A 8 -12.53 4.10 -3.22
CA LEU A 8 -13.00 4.83 -4.39
C LEU A 8 -12.24 4.42 -5.66
N MET A 9 -10.92 4.33 -5.58
CA MET A 9 -10.08 3.93 -6.71
C MET A 9 -10.34 2.49 -7.15
N ALA A 10 -10.58 1.56 -6.21
CA ALA A 10 -10.97 0.19 -6.53
C ALA A 10 -12.30 0.15 -7.31
N GLU A 11 -13.32 0.91 -6.89
CA GLU A 11 -14.59 1.00 -7.61
C GLU A 11 -14.44 1.63 -9.01
N ILE A 12 -13.63 2.68 -9.15
CA ILE A 12 -13.35 3.29 -10.46
C ILE A 12 -12.66 2.28 -11.38
N GLN A 13 -11.66 1.53 -10.91
CA GLN A 13 -10.99 0.50 -11.71
C GLN A 13 -11.96 -0.58 -12.18
N ARG A 14 -12.88 -1.02 -11.33
CA ARG A 14 -13.93 -2.00 -11.69
C ARG A 14 -14.85 -1.45 -12.75
N LEU A 15 -15.25 -0.19 -12.66
CA LEU A 15 -16.09 0.46 -13.67
C LEU A 15 -15.38 0.54 -15.02
N ILE A 16 -14.09 0.87 -15.02
CA ILE A 16 -13.28 0.91 -16.25
C ILE A 16 -13.10 -0.49 -16.82
N ALA A 17 -12.78 -1.49 -15.97
CA ALA A 17 -12.60 -2.88 -16.43
C ALA A 17 -13.86 -3.52 -17.01
N GLY A 18 -15.06 -3.02 -16.66
CA GLY A 18 -16.34 -3.46 -17.18
C GLY A 18 -16.78 -2.77 -18.49
N GLN A 19 -15.92 -1.92 -19.06
CA GLN A 19 -16.22 -1.15 -20.28
C GLN A 19 -15.13 -1.39 -21.32
N ASP A 20 -15.53 -1.44 -22.60
CA ASP A 20 -14.60 -1.44 -23.72
C ASP A 20 -14.45 -0.01 -24.26
N PHE A 21 -13.27 0.60 -24.06
CA PHE A 21 -12.96 1.91 -24.59
C PHE A 21 -12.13 1.79 -25.88
N ASN A 22 -12.55 2.47 -26.95
CA ASN A 22 -11.86 2.45 -28.22
C ASN A 22 -10.71 3.45 -28.30
N SER A 23 -10.68 4.44 -27.38
CA SER A 23 -9.64 5.47 -27.33
C SER A 23 -9.45 6.02 -25.91
N GLU A 24 -8.30 6.65 -25.67
CA GLU A 24 -8.02 7.37 -24.45
C GLU A 24 -8.98 8.56 -24.22
N GLU A 25 -9.40 9.23 -25.32
CA GLU A 25 -10.37 10.34 -25.27
C GLU A 25 -11.75 9.87 -24.78
N GLU A 26 -12.18 8.68 -25.20
CA GLU A 26 -13.44 8.07 -24.74
C GLU A 26 -13.37 7.77 -23.25
N LEU A 27 -12.27 7.16 -22.78
CA LEU A 27 -12.02 6.91 -21.35
C LEU A 27 -12.02 8.22 -20.54
N GLN A 28 -11.32 9.26 -21.01
CA GLN A 28 -11.29 10.56 -20.34
C GLN A 28 -12.68 11.21 -20.27
N THR A 29 -13.46 11.11 -21.33
CA THR A 29 -14.85 11.63 -21.39
C THR A 29 -15.74 10.90 -20.40
N TYR A 30 -15.63 9.55 -20.34
CA TYR A 30 -16.35 8.74 -19.37
C TYR A 30 -15.98 9.11 -17.93
N LEU A 31 -14.67 9.23 -17.61
CA LEU A 31 -14.20 9.62 -16.29
C LEU A 31 -14.68 11.01 -15.88
N LYS A 32 -14.67 11.98 -16.81
CA LYS A 32 -15.24 13.33 -16.55
C LYS A 32 -16.73 13.26 -16.27
N GLY A 33 -17.46 12.36 -16.91
CA GLY A 33 -18.91 12.19 -16.72
C GLY A 33 -19.29 11.64 -15.35
N ILE A 34 -18.41 10.85 -14.71
CA ILE A 34 -18.66 10.28 -13.37
C ILE A 34 -18.10 11.16 -12.24
N LEU A 35 -17.31 12.19 -12.54
CA LEU A 35 -16.80 13.12 -11.54
C LEU A 35 -17.96 13.84 -10.82
N GLY A 36 -17.92 13.78 -9.48
CA GLY A 36 -18.96 14.38 -8.63
C GLY A 36 -20.24 13.56 -8.51
N GLN A 37 -20.35 12.42 -9.18
CA GLN A 37 -21.46 11.49 -9.02
C GLN A 37 -21.14 10.42 -7.97
N LYS A 38 -22.19 9.83 -7.36
CA LYS A 38 -22.01 8.67 -6.50
C LYS A 38 -21.68 7.46 -7.37
N ILE A 39 -20.47 6.94 -7.21
CA ILE A 39 -20.04 5.74 -7.91
C ILE A 39 -20.86 4.54 -7.43
N PRO A 40 -21.55 3.81 -8.32
CA PRO A 40 -22.30 2.63 -7.92
C PRO A 40 -21.34 1.51 -7.51
N SER A 41 -21.62 0.83 -6.39
CA SER A 41 -20.85 -0.34 -5.98
C SER A 41 -21.10 -1.50 -6.94
N SER A 42 -20.05 -2.18 -7.35
CA SER A 42 -20.15 -3.36 -8.21
C SER A 42 -20.87 -4.51 -7.50
N PRO A 43 -21.76 -5.25 -8.17
CA PRO A 43 -22.38 -6.43 -7.58
C PRO A 43 -21.33 -7.48 -7.19
N ASN A 44 -21.44 -8.06 -5.99
CA ASN A 44 -20.49 -9.07 -5.49
C ASN A 44 -20.34 -10.29 -6.42
N THR A 45 -21.34 -10.61 -7.23
CA THR A 45 -21.31 -11.71 -8.20
C THR A 45 -20.33 -11.49 -9.35
N LEU A 46 -19.88 -10.26 -9.58
CA LEU A 46 -18.91 -9.90 -10.62
C LEU A 46 -17.49 -9.74 -10.07
N LEU A 47 -17.32 -9.79 -8.74
CA LEU A 47 -16.03 -9.57 -8.11
C LEU A 47 -15.24 -10.87 -7.99
N SER A 48 -13.95 -10.80 -8.25
CA SER A 48 -13.01 -11.86 -7.89
C SER A 48 -12.99 -12.09 -6.37
N VAL A 49 -12.49 -13.26 -5.95
CA VAL A 49 -12.36 -13.59 -4.52
C VAL A 49 -11.46 -12.57 -3.80
N GLN A 50 -10.40 -12.10 -4.46
CA GLN A 50 -9.48 -11.08 -3.94
C GLN A 50 -10.20 -9.75 -3.70
N GLU A 51 -11.00 -9.30 -4.66
CA GLU A 51 -11.77 -8.06 -4.53
C GLU A 51 -12.84 -8.15 -3.43
N GLN A 52 -13.54 -9.28 -3.34
CA GLN A 52 -14.50 -9.53 -2.26
C GLN A 52 -13.82 -9.48 -0.88
N ALA A 53 -12.62 -10.08 -0.74
CA ALA A 53 -11.86 -10.02 0.48
C ALA A 53 -11.44 -8.57 0.81
N GLN A 54 -10.97 -7.82 -0.17
CA GLN A 54 -10.57 -6.42 -0.01
C GLN A 54 -11.75 -5.54 0.42
N ASP A 55 -12.93 -5.73 -0.18
CA ASP A 55 -14.15 -4.99 0.18
C ASP A 55 -14.58 -5.24 1.62
N LEU A 56 -14.41 -6.48 2.11
CA LEU A 56 -14.65 -6.79 3.52
C LEU A 56 -13.71 -6.01 4.44
N VAL A 57 -12.44 -5.84 4.05
CA VAL A 57 -11.49 -5.03 4.82
C VAL A 57 -11.87 -3.55 4.78
N PHE A 58 -12.23 -3.00 3.62
CA PHE A 58 -12.69 -1.61 3.53
C PHE A 58 -13.91 -1.36 4.41
N ALA A 59 -14.87 -2.30 4.42
CA ALA A 59 -16.02 -2.21 5.32
C ALA A 59 -15.65 -2.34 6.81
N ALA A 60 -14.54 -2.99 7.15
CA ALA A 60 -14.09 -3.15 8.53
C ALA A 60 -13.61 -1.83 9.13
N TYR A 61 -13.01 -0.92 8.33
CA TYR A 61 -12.55 0.38 8.82
C TYR A 61 -13.68 1.28 9.36
N GLU A 62 -14.92 1.06 8.92
CA GLU A 62 -16.09 1.82 9.34
C GLU A 62 -16.79 1.23 10.59
N LEU A 63 -16.25 0.15 11.17
CA LEU A 63 -16.90 -0.63 12.23
C LEU A 63 -16.14 -0.55 13.55
N PRO A 64 -16.84 -0.70 14.70
CA PRO A 64 -16.17 -0.96 15.97
C PRO A 64 -15.29 -2.21 15.89
N LEU A 65 -14.15 -2.21 16.61
CA LEU A 65 -13.07 -3.19 16.51
C LEU A 65 -13.56 -4.66 16.59
N ASN A 66 -14.49 -4.98 17.47
CA ASN A 66 -15.04 -6.33 17.61
C ASN A 66 -15.77 -6.81 16.34
N LYS A 67 -16.49 -5.94 15.66
CA LYS A 67 -17.18 -6.22 14.40
C LYS A 67 -16.19 -6.20 13.22
N ALA A 68 -15.21 -5.29 13.27
CA ALA A 68 -14.14 -5.22 12.29
C ALA A 68 -13.34 -6.53 12.22
N LYS A 69 -12.91 -7.08 13.37
CA LYS A 69 -12.18 -8.35 13.44
C LYS A 69 -12.93 -9.50 12.76
N LEU A 70 -14.25 -9.61 12.94
CA LEU A 70 -15.07 -10.63 12.26
C LEU A 70 -15.09 -10.45 10.73
N LYS A 71 -15.04 -9.21 10.25
CA LYS A 71 -14.94 -8.93 8.80
C LYS A 71 -13.57 -9.33 8.25
N ILE A 72 -12.51 -9.03 9.00
CA ILE A 72 -11.14 -9.39 8.63
C ILE A 72 -10.96 -10.92 8.59
N GLU A 73 -11.49 -11.63 9.57
CA GLU A 73 -11.49 -13.10 9.55
C GLU A 73 -12.17 -13.66 8.30
N LYS A 74 -13.34 -13.12 7.93
CA LYS A 74 -14.03 -13.51 6.69
C LYS A 74 -13.21 -13.16 5.44
N ALA A 75 -12.56 -12.00 5.40
CA ALA A 75 -11.69 -11.61 4.30
C ALA A 75 -10.53 -12.61 4.13
N LEU A 76 -9.88 -13.01 5.23
CA LEU A 76 -8.79 -14.00 5.22
C LEU A 76 -9.26 -15.44 4.97
N GLN A 77 -10.53 -15.77 5.23
CA GLN A 77 -11.13 -17.05 4.82
C GLN A 77 -11.35 -17.09 3.29
N LEU A 78 -11.72 -15.96 2.68
CA LEU A 78 -11.87 -15.82 1.23
C LEU A 78 -10.51 -15.80 0.52
N ASP A 79 -9.62 -14.91 0.95
CA ASP A 79 -8.28 -14.76 0.39
C ASP A 79 -7.23 -14.66 1.52
N ARG A 80 -6.51 -15.75 1.75
CA ARG A 80 -5.41 -15.79 2.74
C ARG A 80 -4.24 -14.86 2.35
N ASN A 81 -4.20 -14.40 1.11
CA ASN A 81 -3.19 -13.50 0.59
C ASN A 81 -3.69 -12.04 0.48
N CYS A 82 -4.73 -11.68 1.21
CA CYS A 82 -5.25 -10.31 1.27
C CYS A 82 -4.31 -9.41 2.08
N ILE A 83 -3.40 -8.71 1.40
CA ILE A 83 -2.40 -7.82 2.04
C ILE A 83 -3.07 -6.75 2.91
N VAL A 84 -4.18 -6.16 2.44
CA VAL A 84 -4.92 -5.12 3.18
C VAL A 84 -5.43 -5.62 4.53
N ALA A 85 -5.78 -6.93 4.63
CA ALA A 85 -6.22 -7.52 5.90
C ALA A 85 -5.07 -7.59 6.92
N TYR A 86 -3.87 -7.94 6.48
CA TYR A 86 -2.68 -7.94 7.34
C TYR A 86 -2.26 -6.53 7.73
N GLU A 87 -2.31 -5.58 6.80
CA GLU A 87 -2.13 -4.16 7.11
C GLU A 87 -3.10 -3.71 8.20
N PHE A 88 -4.40 -4.03 8.05
CA PHE A 88 -5.41 -3.71 9.06
C PHE A 88 -5.07 -4.30 10.43
N LEU A 89 -4.75 -5.60 10.49
CA LEU A 89 -4.43 -6.26 11.75
C LEU A 89 -3.25 -5.61 12.46
N GLY A 90 -2.17 -5.31 11.74
CA GLY A 90 -1.02 -4.63 12.30
C GLY A 90 -1.36 -3.25 12.86
N THR A 91 -2.24 -2.48 12.20
CA THR A 91 -2.66 -1.15 12.69
C THR A 91 -3.57 -1.19 13.94
N GLN A 92 -4.04 -2.36 14.34
CA GLN A 92 -4.85 -2.53 15.56
C GLN A 92 -4.02 -2.97 16.77
N GLU A 93 -2.72 -3.18 16.61
CA GLU A 93 -1.82 -3.60 17.69
C GLU A 93 -1.00 -2.42 18.18
N ASP A 94 -0.98 -2.21 19.50
CA ASP A 94 -0.22 -1.13 20.14
C ASP A 94 1.27 -1.49 20.32
N ALA A 95 1.58 -2.79 20.43
CA ALA A 95 2.95 -3.28 20.62
C ALA A 95 3.62 -3.55 19.26
N ALA A 96 4.77 -2.91 19.02
CA ALA A 96 5.52 -3.05 17.77
C ALA A 96 5.91 -4.51 17.47
N GLU A 97 6.25 -5.28 18.51
CA GLU A 97 6.63 -6.68 18.43
C GLU A 97 5.48 -7.59 17.94
N ILE A 98 4.22 -7.17 18.15
CA ILE A 98 3.04 -7.90 17.68
C ILE A 98 2.65 -7.38 16.29
N ALA A 99 2.60 -6.07 16.10
CA ALA A 99 2.23 -5.43 14.85
C ALA A 99 3.13 -5.87 13.68
N ILE A 100 4.44 -5.96 13.93
CA ILE A 100 5.46 -6.30 12.92
C ILE A 100 5.20 -7.65 12.25
N VAL A 101 4.65 -8.63 12.98
CA VAL A 101 4.34 -9.97 12.45
C VAL A 101 3.30 -9.90 11.32
N PHE A 102 2.30 -9.05 11.48
CA PHE A 102 1.27 -8.84 10.46
C PHE A 102 1.82 -8.11 9.24
N TYR A 103 2.61 -7.07 9.44
CA TYR A 103 3.23 -6.34 8.34
C TYR A 103 4.22 -7.21 7.56
N GLU A 104 5.04 -8.01 8.26
CA GLU A 104 5.93 -8.99 7.62
C GLU A 104 5.16 -9.96 6.73
N LYS A 105 4.01 -10.46 7.21
CA LYS A 105 3.15 -11.34 6.40
C LYS A 105 2.64 -10.64 5.14
N GLY A 106 2.18 -9.40 5.25
CA GLY A 106 1.79 -8.56 4.12
C GLY A 106 2.93 -8.37 3.11
N ILE A 107 4.15 -8.12 3.61
CA ILE A 107 5.37 -7.96 2.80
C ILE A 107 5.72 -9.26 2.06
N GLN A 108 5.69 -10.42 2.75
CA GLN A 108 5.95 -11.72 2.12
C GLN A 108 5.00 -11.99 0.94
N ILE A 109 3.71 -11.73 1.14
CA ILE A 109 2.68 -11.87 0.09
C ILE A 109 2.95 -10.88 -1.05
N GLY A 110 3.25 -9.62 -0.72
CA GLY A 110 3.58 -8.60 -1.71
C GLY A 110 4.80 -8.96 -2.55
N LYS A 111 5.88 -9.45 -1.93
CA LYS A 111 7.09 -9.93 -2.63
C LYS A 111 6.80 -11.10 -3.57
N GLN A 112 5.90 -12.00 -3.19
CA GLN A 112 5.46 -13.10 -4.06
C GLN A 112 4.61 -12.60 -5.24
N ARG A 113 3.67 -11.68 -4.99
CA ARG A 113 2.73 -11.16 -6.00
C ARG A 113 3.41 -10.21 -6.98
N PHE A 114 4.25 -9.30 -6.48
CA PHE A 114 4.84 -8.19 -7.24
C PHE A 114 6.34 -8.38 -7.53
N GLY A 115 6.86 -9.60 -7.35
CA GLY A 115 8.25 -9.93 -7.66
C GLY A 115 8.48 -10.24 -9.14
N GLY A 116 9.70 -10.69 -9.45
CA GLY A 116 10.05 -11.17 -10.79
C GLY A 116 9.85 -10.15 -11.90
N THR A 117 9.06 -10.49 -12.91
CA THR A 117 8.79 -9.64 -14.08
C THR A 117 8.01 -8.39 -13.69
N TYR A 118 6.99 -8.53 -12.82
CA TYR A 118 6.21 -7.38 -12.37
C TYR A 118 7.08 -6.29 -11.73
N LEU A 119 8.01 -6.68 -10.86
CA LEU A 119 8.95 -5.74 -10.24
C LEU A 119 9.83 -5.04 -11.29
N LYS A 120 10.34 -5.78 -12.29
CA LYS A 120 11.20 -5.21 -13.34
C LYS A 120 10.49 -4.17 -14.19
N GLU A 121 9.22 -4.41 -14.49
CA GLU A 121 8.40 -3.53 -15.34
C GLU A 121 7.89 -2.29 -14.60
N ASN A 122 7.67 -2.41 -13.29
CA ASN A 122 6.99 -1.38 -12.49
C ASN A 122 7.88 -0.73 -11.41
N LYS A 123 9.16 -1.10 -11.30
CA LYS A 123 10.09 -0.49 -10.34
C LYS A 123 10.13 1.03 -10.55
N GLY A 124 9.97 1.77 -9.47
CA GLY A 124 9.91 3.23 -9.48
C GLY A 124 8.48 3.80 -9.51
N PHE A 125 7.44 2.96 -9.75
CA PHE A 125 6.06 3.41 -9.87
C PHE A 125 5.10 2.74 -8.87
N PHE A 126 5.62 1.99 -7.88
CA PHE A 126 4.80 1.18 -6.99
C PHE A 126 3.72 1.96 -6.24
N TRP A 127 3.96 3.22 -5.87
CA TRP A 127 2.92 4.03 -5.25
C TRP A 127 1.86 4.51 -6.26
N GLY A 128 2.23 4.66 -7.52
CA GLY A 128 1.31 5.02 -8.60
C GLY A 128 0.29 3.93 -8.91
N LEU A 129 0.68 2.66 -8.71
CA LEU A 129 -0.16 1.49 -8.93
C LEU A 129 -1.01 1.22 -7.70
N HIS A 130 -2.33 1.16 -7.89
CA HIS A 130 -3.27 1.03 -6.77
C HIS A 130 -3.10 -0.30 -6.00
N GLU A 131 -2.91 -1.39 -6.73
CA GLU A 131 -2.77 -2.73 -6.17
C GLU A 131 -1.50 -2.93 -5.33
N THR A 132 -0.45 -2.13 -5.54
CA THR A 132 0.81 -2.22 -4.79
C THR A 132 0.82 -1.36 -3.53
N ARG A 133 -0.11 -0.41 -3.37
CA ARG A 133 -0.16 0.49 -2.20
C ARG A 133 -0.27 -0.22 -0.85
N PRO A 134 -1.08 -1.29 -0.69
CA PRO A 134 -1.11 -2.03 0.57
C PRO A 134 0.25 -2.64 0.93
N TYR A 135 0.99 -3.14 -0.06
CA TYR A 135 2.34 -3.63 0.12
C TYR A 135 3.29 -2.52 0.57
N MET A 136 3.25 -1.36 -0.11
CA MET A 136 4.06 -0.19 0.25
C MET A 136 3.75 0.33 1.66
N ARG A 137 2.48 0.30 2.10
CA ARG A 137 2.11 0.66 3.48
C ARG A 137 2.58 -0.37 4.50
N CYS A 138 2.53 -1.67 4.16
CA CYS A 138 3.13 -2.70 5.02
C CYS A 138 4.64 -2.47 5.21
N LEU A 139 5.38 -2.11 4.15
CA LEU A 139 6.81 -1.77 4.25
C LEU A 139 7.03 -0.58 5.19
N GLN A 140 6.23 0.48 5.06
CA GLN A 140 6.35 1.67 5.92
C GLN A 140 6.11 1.34 7.38
N HIS A 141 4.99 0.71 7.71
CA HIS A 141 4.67 0.35 9.10
C HIS A 141 5.64 -0.69 9.68
N TYR A 142 6.17 -1.58 8.83
CA TYR A 142 7.22 -2.52 9.24
C TYR A 142 8.50 -1.77 9.63
N ALA A 143 8.91 -0.77 8.84
CA ALA A 143 10.03 0.09 9.17
C ALA A 143 9.80 0.87 10.47
N ASP A 144 8.59 1.40 10.70
CA ASP A 144 8.21 2.08 11.94
C ASP A 144 8.33 1.14 13.15
N CYS A 145 7.89 -0.12 13.03
CA CYS A 145 8.05 -1.13 14.09
C CYS A 145 9.53 -1.45 14.36
N LEU A 146 10.35 -1.65 13.32
CA LEU A 146 11.78 -1.90 13.46
C LEU A 146 12.46 -0.75 14.22
N TYR A 147 12.16 0.50 13.87
CA TYR A 147 12.72 1.65 14.57
C TYR A 147 12.28 1.69 16.04
N ALA A 148 11.00 1.45 16.32
CA ALA A 148 10.49 1.40 17.70
C ALA A 148 11.15 0.29 18.55
N MET A 149 11.58 -0.80 17.91
CA MET A 149 12.31 -1.91 18.56
C MET A 149 13.83 -1.67 18.65
N GLY A 150 14.35 -0.55 18.13
CA GLY A 150 15.78 -0.23 18.12
C GLY A 150 16.57 -0.86 16.96
N GLU A 151 15.90 -1.54 16.02
CA GLU A 151 16.51 -2.19 14.85
C GLU A 151 16.71 -1.17 13.71
N VAL A 152 17.47 -0.09 14.00
CA VAL A 152 17.59 1.07 13.10
C VAL A 152 18.25 0.72 11.77
N LYS A 153 19.19 -0.25 11.75
CA LYS A 153 19.87 -0.66 10.51
C LYS A 153 18.92 -1.36 9.55
N GLU A 154 18.09 -2.26 10.07
CA GLU A 154 17.07 -2.99 9.34
C GLU A 154 15.98 -2.03 8.85
N CYS A 155 15.57 -1.08 9.69
CA CYS A 155 14.66 0.00 9.31
C CYS A 155 15.18 0.78 8.10
N VAL A 156 16.44 1.21 8.12
CA VAL A 156 17.09 1.92 7.00
C VAL A 156 17.04 1.09 5.72
N GLN A 157 17.27 -0.23 5.77
CA GLN A 157 17.21 -1.09 4.60
C GLN A 157 15.80 -1.11 3.96
N ILE A 158 14.76 -1.16 4.80
CA ILE A 158 13.37 -1.11 4.32
C ILE A 158 13.05 0.26 3.70
N LEU A 159 13.47 1.36 4.32
CA LEU A 159 13.28 2.70 3.75
C LEU A 159 14.03 2.88 2.43
N GLU A 160 15.24 2.32 2.29
CA GLU A 160 15.98 2.29 1.02
C GLU A 160 15.21 1.50 -0.05
N GLU A 161 14.66 0.32 0.28
CA GLU A 161 13.78 -0.47 -0.62
C GLU A 161 12.56 0.36 -1.06
N MET A 162 11.92 1.08 -0.13
CA MET A 162 10.76 1.92 -0.44
C MET A 162 11.10 3.06 -1.41
N ILE A 163 12.23 3.74 -1.23
CA ILE A 163 12.70 4.79 -2.15
C ILE A 163 13.00 4.19 -3.54
N GLU A 164 13.58 2.98 -3.62
CA GLU A 164 13.80 2.32 -4.91
C GLU A 164 12.49 1.96 -5.64
N LEU A 165 11.47 1.57 -4.89
CA LEU A 165 10.16 1.24 -5.42
C LEU A 165 9.33 2.47 -5.80
N ASN A 166 9.57 3.61 -5.15
CA ASN A 166 8.85 4.87 -5.34
C ASN A 166 9.79 6.08 -5.15
N PRO A 167 10.66 6.40 -6.12
CA PRO A 167 11.62 7.51 -6.02
C PRO A 167 10.97 8.88 -5.83
N ASN A 168 9.71 9.06 -6.25
CA ASN A 168 8.95 10.30 -6.04
C ASN A 168 8.56 10.51 -4.57
N ASP A 169 8.78 9.53 -3.72
CA ASP A 169 8.56 9.60 -2.27
C ASP A 169 7.18 10.12 -1.85
N ASN A 170 6.14 9.66 -2.51
CA ASN A 170 4.76 10.05 -2.17
C ASN A 170 4.34 9.68 -0.74
N GLN A 171 5.10 8.82 -0.07
CA GLN A 171 4.88 8.40 1.32
C GLN A 171 5.67 9.25 2.34
N GLY A 172 6.62 10.06 1.88
CA GLY A 172 7.42 10.94 2.75
C GLY A 172 8.44 10.21 3.62
N VAL A 173 8.97 9.08 3.15
CA VAL A 173 9.93 8.27 3.95
C VAL A 173 11.37 8.77 3.85
N ARG A 174 11.67 9.64 2.88
CA ARG A 174 12.99 10.23 2.64
C ARG A 174 13.55 10.92 3.87
N ASP A 175 12.74 11.73 4.54
CA ASP A 175 13.21 12.53 5.66
C ASP A 175 13.55 11.62 6.86
N LEU A 176 12.79 10.54 7.08
CA LEU A 176 13.10 9.52 8.08
C LEU A 176 14.39 8.78 7.72
N LEU A 177 14.54 8.38 6.44
CA LEU A 177 15.76 7.72 5.97
C LEU A 177 17.00 8.60 6.23
N LEU A 178 16.95 9.89 5.88
CA LEU A 178 18.06 10.81 6.11
C LEU A 178 18.38 10.96 7.61
N LEU A 179 17.35 11.08 8.46
CA LEU A 179 17.51 11.17 9.90
C LEU A 179 18.22 9.93 10.48
N TYR A 180 17.77 8.74 10.11
CA TYR A 180 18.33 7.48 10.63
C TYR A 180 19.73 7.20 10.06
N LEU A 181 20.05 7.65 8.86
CA LEU A 181 21.42 7.61 8.32
C LEU A 181 22.38 8.50 9.10
N ILE A 182 21.92 9.65 9.63
CA ILE A 182 22.70 10.50 10.55
C ILE A 182 22.91 9.76 11.88
N GLU A 183 21.87 9.15 12.43
CA GLU A 183 21.93 8.40 13.69
C GLU A 183 22.95 7.26 13.61
N LEU A 184 23.03 6.58 12.46
CA LEU A 184 23.99 5.50 12.20
C LEU A 184 25.39 5.96 11.76
N ASP A 185 25.67 7.27 11.64
CA ASP A 185 26.89 7.88 11.05
C ASP A 185 27.19 7.39 9.61
N GLU A 186 26.13 7.03 8.86
CA GLU A 186 26.22 6.54 7.47
C GLU A 186 26.35 7.69 6.45
N ARG A 187 27.42 8.49 6.56
CA ARG A 187 27.65 9.74 5.80
C ARG A 187 27.62 9.58 4.28
N LYS A 188 28.10 8.44 3.76
CA LYS A 188 28.11 8.19 2.30
C LYS A 188 26.71 8.01 1.77
N LYS A 189 25.88 7.21 2.45
CA LYS A 189 24.49 6.98 2.10
C LYS A 189 23.68 8.28 2.26
N PHE A 190 23.89 9.00 3.36
CA PHE A 190 23.25 10.30 3.57
C PHE A 190 23.49 11.26 2.38
N LYS A 191 24.75 11.43 1.96
CA LYS A 191 25.06 12.29 0.79
C LYS A 191 24.36 11.82 -0.48
N LYS A 192 24.38 10.50 -0.76
CA LYS A 192 23.69 9.92 -1.92
C LYS A 192 22.22 10.29 -1.96
N TYR A 193 21.50 10.08 -0.86
CA TYR A 193 20.06 10.35 -0.81
C TYR A 193 19.74 11.84 -0.73
N ALA A 194 20.53 12.64 -0.02
CA ALA A 194 20.36 14.09 0.01
C ALA A 194 20.56 14.73 -1.37
N GLU A 195 21.52 14.24 -2.16
CA GLU A 195 21.76 14.74 -3.52
C GLU A 195 20.67 14.33 -4.50
N MET A 196 20.14 13.10 -4.37
CA MET A 196 19.06 12.57 -5.22
C MET A 196 17.82 13.49 -5.23
N TYR A 197 17.59 14.22 -4.16
CA TYR A 197 16.38 15.06 -4.01
C TYR A 197 16.64 16.58 -4.08
N LYS A 198 17.88 17.02 -4.31
CA LYS A 198 18.20 18.45 -4.45
C LYS A 198 17.48 19.14 -5.60
N GLU A 199 17.20 18.40 -6.67
CA GLU A 199 16.59 18.93 -7.88
C GLU A 199 15.06 18.88 -7.85
N MET A 200 14.46 18.36 -6.79
CA MET A 200 13.01 18.22 -6.64
C MET A 200 12.36 19.34 -5.80
N VAL A 201 13.14 20.37 -5.38
CA VAL A 201 12.68 21.50 -4.57
C VAL A 201 12.50 22.74 -5.44
#